data_dd16ce8819e30a6c6040a3bdc6632f32
#
_entry.id   dd16ce8819e30a6c6040a3bdc6632f32
#
_cell.length_a   1.000
_cell.length_b   1.000
_cell.length_c   1.000
_cell.angle_alpha   90.00
_cell.angle_beta   90.00
_cell.angle_gamma   90.00
#
_symmetry.space_group_name_H-M   'P 1'
#
loop_
_entity.id
_entity.type
_entity.pdbx_description
1 polymer ?
#
loop_
_entity_poly.entity_id
_entity_poly.type
_entity_poly.pdbx_seq_one_letter_code
_entity_poly.pdbx_strand_id
1 'polypeptide(L)'
;MSVDAGEREVAPGLVVRGVAPPLRLADFGLAAFDMDSTLIAIECVDEIAAYAGKKAEVAAITEAAMRGEIADYKESLRRRVALLRGVPADALQTVYDTRLRLNPGAERLVATCKSAGLKTLLVSGGFTFFSDRVRDRLGIDFTRSNVLEIVDGALTGRMIDQPWGDICDGTEKRRMLLETCAALGIEPQRAIAIGDGANDLPMMAAAGLSVAYHAKPRVRAAAAVAIDSGGLDRLLDVVRA
;
A
#
# COMPACT_ATOMS: atom_id res chain seq x y z
N MET A 1 -22.79 20.56 -16.65
CA MET A 1 -21.79 21.56 -16.25
C MET A 1 -20.45 20.81 -16.19
N SER A 2 -19.55 21.07 -17.13
CA SER A 2 -18.20 20.50 -17.16
C SER A 2 -17.44 21.05 -15.96
N VAL A 3 -17.13 20.19 -14.99
CA VAL A 3 -16.19 20.55 -13.92
C VAL A 3 -14.84 20.66 -14.60
N ASP A 4 -14.24 21.84 -14.53
CA ASP A 4 -12.88 22.10 -15.00
C ASP A 4 -11.96 21.09 -14.30
N ALA A 5 -11.38 20.15 -15.08
CA ALA A 5 -10.58 19.02 -14.59
C ALA A 5 -9.20 19.46 -14.07
N GLY A 6 -9.04 20.74 -13.70
CA GLY A 6 -7.82 21.33 -13.17
C GLY A 6 -7.43 20.79 -11.81
N GLU A 7 -6.12 20.72 -11.57
CA GLU A 7 -5.55 20.50 -10.24
C GLU A 7 -5.89 21.68 -9.33
N ARG A 8 -6.42 21.40 -8.13
CA ARG A 8 -6.76 22.41 -7.13
C ARG A 8 -6.22 22.02 -5.76
N GLU A 9 -5.42 22.87 -5.17
CA GLU A 9 -5.01 22.75 -3.78
C GLU A 9 -6.18 23.21 -2.88
N VAL A 10 -6.68 22.31 -2.04
CA VAL A 10 -7.82 22.58 -1.12
C VAL A 10 -7.35 22.92 0.30
N ALA A 11 -6.14 22.55 0.64
CA ALA A 11 -5.39 22.96 1.84
C ALA A 11 -3.89 22.74 1.57
N PRO A 12 -2.97 23.38 2.32
CA PRO A 12 -1.53 23.24 2.09
C PRO A 12 -1.09 21.77 1.97
N GLY A 13 -0.53 21.37 0.81
CA GLY A 13 -0.13 20.00 0.51
C GLY A 13 -1.26 18.99 0.37
N LEU A 14 -2.50 19.44 0.15
CA LEU A 14 -3.65 18.59 -0.16
C LEU A 14 -4.30 19.06 -1.47
N VAL A 15 -4.16 18.22 -2.49
CA VAL A 15 -4.55 18.54 -3.86
C VAL A 15 -5.64 17.59 -4.34
N VAL A 16 -6.61 18.11 -5.09
CA VAL A 16 -7.69 17.33 -5.71
C VAL A 16 -7.73 17.55 -7.22
N ARG A 17 -8.12 16.51 -7.98
CA ARG A 17 -8.29 16.51 -9.43
C ARG A 17 -9.58 15.80 -9.80
N GLY A 18 -10.44 16.47 -10.60
CA GLY A 18 -11.67 15.87 -11.10
C GLY A 18 -12.73 15.53 -10.03
N VAL A 19 -12.51 15.92 -8.77
CA VAL A 19 -13.45 15.73 -7.67
C VAL A 19 -13.76 17.06 -6.99
N ALA A 20 -14.98 17.19 -6.46
CA ALA A 20 -15.45 18.37 -5.76
C ALA A 20 -15.74 18.05 -4.27
N PRO A 21 -14.76 18.31 -3.35
CA PRO A 21 -14.99 18.12 -1.92
C PRO A 21 -16.05 19.09 -1.36
N PRO A 22 -16.73 18.72 -0.27
CA PRO A 22 -16.59 17.44 0.43
C PRO A 22 -17.35 16.31 -0.25
N LEU A 23 -16.71 15.13 -0.37
CA LEU A 23 -17.38 13.89 -0.73
C LEU A 23 -17.97 13.26 0.54
N ARG A 24 -19.01 12.44 0.40
CA ARG A 24 -19.61 11.75 1.55
C ARG A 24 -18.92 10.38 1.72
N LEU A 25 -18.36 10.13 2.90
CA LEU A 25 -17.73 8.84 3.19
C LEU A 25 -18.71 7.66 3.08
N ALA A 26 -20.00 7.90 3.43
CA ALA A 26 -21.08 6.92 3.30
C ALA A 26 -21.40 6.49 1.85
N ASP A 27 -20.93 7.22 0.84
CA ASP A 27 -21.09 6.82 -0.56
C ASP A 27 -20.11 5.72 -0.96
N PHE A 28 -19.09 5.45 -0.12
CA PHE A 28 -18.12 4.38 -0.31
C PHE A 28 -18.44 3.16 0.55
N GLY A 29 -17.98 1.99 0.13
CA GLY A 29 -18.18 0.72 0.85
C GLY A 29 -16.88 0.01 1.19
N LEU A 30 -15.76 0.38 0.54
CA LEU A 30 -14.44 -0.20 0.75
C LEU A 30 -13.36 0.88 0.77
N ALA A 31 -12.41 0.77 1.71
CA ALA A 31 -11.16 1.51 1.70
C ALA A 31 -9.99 0.52 1.59
N ALA A 32 -9.27 0.56 0.48
CA ALA A 32 -8.11 -0.29 0.21
C ALA A 32 -6.82 0.50 0.37
N PHE A 33 -5.86 -0.08 1.09
CA PHE A 33 -4.60 0.54 1.45
C PHE A 33 -3.42 -0.31 0.98
N ASP A 34 -2.40 0.33 0.43
CA ASP A 34 -1.07 -0.24 0.45
C ASP A 34 -0.49 -0.20 1.88
N MET A 35 0.57 -0.98 2.13
CA MET A 35 1.22 -1.06 3.43
C MET A 35 2.48 -0.21 3.51
N ASP A 36 3.52 -0.63 2.78
CA ASP A 36 4.85 -0.03 2.84
C ASP A 36 4.81 1.42 2.33
N SER A 37 5.45 2.34 3.05
CA SER A 37 5.41 3.78 2.75
C SER A 37 4.01 4.43 2.70
N THR A 38 2.94 3.66 2.92
CA THR A 38 1.54 4.13 2.97
C THR A 38 0.95 4.01 4.38
N LEU A 39 0.56 2.83 4.86
CA LEU A 39 0.10 2.65 6.25
C LEU A 39 1.25 2.70 7.25
N ILE A 40 2.43 2.23 6.86
CA ILE A 40 3.65 2.24 7.68
C ILE A 40 4.75 3.09 7.04
N ALA A 41 5.65 3.62 7.87
CA ALA A 41 6.69 4.55 7.46
C ALA A 41 7.99 3.90 6.94
N ILE A 42 7.94 2.60 6.62
CA ILE A 42 9.11 1.82 6.18
C ILE A 42 8.80 1.01 4.93
N GLU A 43 9.88 0.57 4.26
CA GLU A 43 9.89 -0.52 3.28
C GLU A 43 10.38 -1.80 3.98
N CYS A 44 9.51 -2.79 4.15
CA CYS A 44 9.82 -3.98 4.95
C CYS A 44 11.05 -4.73 4.42
N VAL A 45 11.17 -4.91 3.09
CA VAL A 45 12.32 -5.61 2.49
C VAL A 45 13.63 -4.88 2.76
N ASP A 46 13.62 -3.55 2.73
CA ASP A 46 14.81 -2.72 2.95
C ASP A 46 15.26 -2.77 4.42
N GLU A 47 14.32 -2.79 5.36
CA GLU A 47 14.64 -2.86 6.79
C GLU A 47 15.14 -4.25 7.19
N ILE A 48 14.61 -5.35 6.60
CA ILE A 48 15.14 -6.69 6.79
C ILE A 48 16.57 -6.77 6.21
N ALA A 49 16.80 -6.19 5.04
CA ALA A 49 18.13 -6.13 4.43
C ALA A 49 19.11 -5.27 5.25
N ALA A 50 18.62 -4.17 5.83
CA ALA A 50 19.43 -3.32 6.74
C ALA A 50 19.86 -4.09 7.99
N TYR A 51 18.96 -4.89 8.58
CA TYR A 51 19.29 -5.78 9.70
C TYR A 51 20.40 -6.77 9.32
N ALA A 52 20.39 -7.29 8.08
CA ALA A 52 21.37 -8.22 7.55
C ALA A 52 22.65 -7.55 7.00
N GLY A 53 22.78 -6.22 7.11
CA GLY A 53 23.94 -5.48 6.55
C GLY A 53 23.93 -5.37 5.02
N LYS A 54 22.81 -5.65 4.34
CA LYS A 54 22.66 -5.70 2.87
C LYS A 54 21.85 -4.53 2.28
N LYS A 55 21.67 -3.47 3.05
CA LYS A 55 20.86 -2.30 2.62
C LYS A 55 21.33 -1.70 1.31
N ALA A 56 22.64 -1.55 1.12
CA ALA A 56 23.20 -0.95 -0.10
C ALA A 56 22.92 -1.79 -1.36
N GLU A 57 22.96 -3.12 -1.22
CA GLU A 57 22.69 -4.05 -2.32
C GLU A 57 21.22 -4.01 -2.74
N VAL A 58 20.30 -3.95 -1.78
CA VAL A 58 18.86 -3.81 -2.06
C VAL A 58 18.55 -2.45 -2.68
N ALA A 59 19.14 -1.37 -2.17
CA ALA A 59 19.00 -0.03 -2.74
C ALA A 59 19.45 0.02 -4.21
N ALA A 60 20.57 -0.62 -4.55
CA ALA A 60 21.06 -0.70 -5.92
C ALA A 60 20.06 -1.38 -6.89
N ILE A 61 19.38 -2.45 -6.43
CA ILE A 61 18.33 -3.10 -7.23
C ILE A 61 17.12 -2.18 -7.42
N THR A 62 16.71 -1.48 -6.36
CA THR A 62 15.61 -0.52 -6.41
C THR A 62 15.91 0.61 -7.39
N GLU A 63 17.13 1.17 -7.34
CA GLU A 63 17.56 2.20 -8.28
C GLU A 63 17.61 1.71 -9.72
N ALA A 64 18.12 0.48 -9.96
CA ALA A 64 18.14 -0.12 -11.30
C ALA A 64 16.70 -0.31 -11.85
N ALA A 65 15.75 -0.70 -11.01
CA ALA A 65 14.34 -0.76 -11.39
C ALA A 65 13.77 0.63 -11.71
N MET A 66 14.11 1.65 -10.93
CA MET A 66 13.68 3.04 -11.16
C MET A 66 14.25 3.62 -12.47
N ARG A 67 15.47 3.22 -12.86
CA ARG A 67 16.06 3.60 -14.16
C ARG A 67 15.52 2.79 -15.34
N GLY A 68 14.63 1.80 -15.09
CA GLY A 68 14.07 0.94 -16.13
C GLY A 68 15.00 -0.19 -16.61
N GLU A 69 16.12 -0.42 -15.92
CA GLU A 69 17.05 -1.52 -16.18
C GLU A 69 16.44 -2.88 -15.75
N ILE A 70 15.53 -2.86 -14.79
CA ILE A 70 14.69 -3.98 -14.38
C ILE A 70 13.23 -3.56 -14.63
N ALA A 71 12.69 -4.00 -15.76
CA ALA A 71 11.37 -3.56 -16.18
C ALA A 71 10.21 -4.21 -15.39
N ASP A 72 10.42 -5.42 -14.85
CA ASP A 72 9.41 -6.20 -14.15
C ASP A 72 9.53 -6.03 -12.63
N TYR A 73 8.42 -5.57 -12.01
CA TYR A 73 8.30 -5.45 -10.56
C TYR A 73 8.58 -6.78 -9.84
N LYS A 74 8.03 -7.90 -10.37
CA LYS A 74 8.21 -9.24 -9.78
C LYS A 74 9.68 -9.64 -9.77
N GLU A 75 10.37 -9.40 -10.87
CA GLU A 75 11.81 -9.67 -10.96
C GLU A 75 12.61 -8.82 -9.96
N SER A 76 12.32 -7.53 -9.87
CA SER A 76 12.94 -6.64 -8.87
C SER A 76 12.73 -7.14 -7.45
N LEU A 77 11.49 -7.54 -7.10
CA LEU A 77 11.19 -8.06 -5.77
C LEU A 77 11.91 -9.38 -5.49
N ARG A 78 11.91 -10.32 -6.46
CA ARG A 78 12.63 -11.59 -6.31
C ARG A 78 14.12 -11.39 -6.05
N ARG A 79 14.77 -10.46 -6.77
CA ARG A 79 16.19 -10.13 -6.57
C ARG A 79 16.45 -9.57 -5.18
N ARG A 80 15.60 -8.67 -4.70
CA ARG A 80 15.71 -8.10 -3.35
C ARG A 80 15.51 -9.17 -2.27
N VAL A 81 14.50 -10.03 -2.42
CA VAL A 81 14.24 -11.13 -1.49
C VAL A 81 15.37 -12.17 -1.50
N ALA A 82 15.97 -12.46 -2.66
CA ALA A 82 17.12 -13.40 -2.75
C ALA A 82 18.31 -12.96 -1.88
N LEU A 83 18.51 -11.65 -1.71
CA LEU A 83 19.53 -11.12 -0.81
C LEU A 83 19.27 -11.43 0.67
N LEU A 84 18.03 -11.75 1.05
CA LEU A 84 17.66 -12.07 2.42
C LEU A 84 17.99 -13.54 2.81
N ARG A 85 18.54 -14.34 1.90
CA ARG A 85 18.91 -15.73 2.18
C ARG A 85 19.82 -15.80 3.41
N GLY A 86 19.47 -16.71 4.33
CA GLY A 86 20.22 -16.98 5.56
C GLY A 86 19.95 -15.99 6.70
N VAL A 87 19.10 -14.98 6.49
CA VAL A 87 18.67 -14.09 7.57
C VAL A 87 17.81 -14.88 8.54
N PRO A 88 18.11 -14.87 9.87
CA PRO A 88 17.29 -15.53 10.87
C PRO A 88 15.84 -15.01 10.85
N ALA A 89 14.87 -15.90 11.01
CA ALA A 89 13.45 -15.53 10.97
C ALA A 89 13.03 -14.55 12.08
N ASP A 90 13.73 -14.56 13.23
CA ASP A 90 13.52 -13.62 14.34
C ASP A 90 13.90 -12.18 13.99
N ALA A 91 14.70 -11.97 12.93
CA ALA A 91 14.95 -10.64 12.39
C ALA A 91 13.65 -9.92 11.97
N LEU A 92 12.65 -10.67 11.50
CA LEU A 92 11.34 -10.11 11.14
C LEU A 92 10.65 -9.49 12.36
N GLN A 93 10.71 -10.18 13.51
CA GLN A 93 10.15 -9.66 14.76
C GLN A 93 10.95 -8.45 15.25
N THR A 94 12.29 -8.51 15.15
CA THR A 94 13.15 -7.37 15.52
C THR A 94 12.82 -6.13 14.68
N VAL A 95 12.66 -6.28 13.36
CA VAL A 95 12.28 -5.18 12.48
C VAL A 95 10.89 -4.65 12.85
N TYR A 96 9.91 -5.52 13.09
CA TYR A 96 8.58 -5.11 13.50
C TYR A 96 8.61 -4.28 14.79
N ASP A 97 9.31 -4.75 15.83
CA ASP A 97 9.32 -4.11 17.14
C ASP A 97 10.11 -2.79 17.15
N THR A 98 11.24 -2.75 16.41
CA THR A 98 12.19 -1.64 16.52
C THR A 98 12.05 -0.61 15.40
N ARG A 99 11.58 -0.99 14.21
CA ARG A 99 11.56 -0.13 13.01
C ARG A 99 10.16 0.24 12.55
N LEU A 100 9.19 -0.71 12.62
CA LEU A 100 7.86 -0.44 12.10
C LEU A 100 7.15 0.63 12.94
N ARG A 101 6.72 1.68 12.25
CA ARG A 101 5.86 2.74 12.81
C ARG A 101 4.73 2.98 11.83
N LEU A 102 3.52 3.17 12.33
CA LEU A 102 2.41 3.62 11.50
C LEU A 102 2.67 5.05 11.03
N ASN A 103 2.28 5.34 9.80
CA ASN A 103 2.28 6.72 9.32
C ASN A 103 1.28 7.56 10.10
N PRO A 104 1.57 8.87 10.30
CA PRO A 104 0.64 9.78 10.96
C PRO A 104 -0.75 9.70 10.36
N GLY A 105 -1.78 9.64 11.21
CA GLY A 105 -3.17 9.62 10.80
C GLY A 105 -3.71 8.27 10.31
N ALA A 106 -2.87 7.21 10.16
CA ALA A 106 -3.31 5.89 9.69
C ALA A 106 -4.40 5.29 10.60
N GLU A 107 -4.17 5.26 11.91
CA GLU A 107 -5.15 4.75 12.89
C GLU A 107 -6.47 5.52 12.82
N ARG A 108 -6.39 6.86 12.77
CA ARG A 108 -7.59 7.72 12.69
C ARG A 108 -8.36 7.48 11.40
N LEU A 109 -7.69 7.42 10.26
CA LEU A 109 -8.35 7.22 8.97
C LEU A 109 -9.05 5.86 8.92
N VAL A 110 -8.35 4.77 9.28
CA VAL A 110 -8.93 3.42 9.28
C VAL A 110 -10.13 3.34 10.25
N ALA A 111 -10.00 3.86 11.47
CA ALA A 111 -11.08 3.89 12.44
C ALA A 111 -12.29 4.69 11.93
N THR A 112 -12.07 5.83 11.27
CA THR A 112 -13.14 6.66 10.71
C THR A 112 -13.85 5.94 9.55
N CYS A 113 -13.10 5.29 8.63
CA CYS A 113 -13.71 4.48 7.57
C CYS A 113 -14.61 3.39 8.15
N LYS A 114 -14.12 2.65 9.16
CA LYS A 114 -14.89 1.58 9.83
C LYS A 114 -16.14 2.12 10.53
N SER A 115 -16.03 3.24 11.23
CA SER A 115 -17.16 3.88 11.92
C SER A 115 -18.23 4.37 10.94
N ALA A 116 -17.84 4.73 9.72
CA ALA A 116 -18.74 5.08 8.63
C ALA A 116 -19.32 3.87 7.88
N GLY A 117 -18.99 2.64 8.31
CA GLY A 117 -19.51 1.38 7.74
C GLY A 117 -18.72 0.83 6.56
N LEU A 118 -17.58 1.44 6.20
CA LEU A 118 -16.72 0.90 5.14
C LEU A 118 -16.02 -0.36 5.65
N LYS A 119 -15.88 -1.34 4.75
CA LYS A 119 -14.91 -2.41 4.91
C LYS A 119 -13.51 -1.91 4.56
N THR A 120 -12.50 -2.56 5.13
CA THR A 120 -11.11 -2.16 4.96
C THR A 120 -10.25 -3.31 4.43
N LEU A 121 -9.38 -3.01 3.47
CA LEU A 121 -8.49 -3.96 2.81
C LEU A 121 -7.05 -3.44 2.87
N LEU A 122 -6.12 -4.29 3.33
CA LEU A 122 -4.69 -4.08 3.20
C LEU A 122 -4.16 -4.99 2.10
N VAL A 123 -3.57 -4.45 1.04
CA VAL A 123 -2.99 -5.24 -0.05
C VAL A 123 -1.59 -4.73 -0.38
N SER A 124 -0.58 -5.59 -0.20
CA SER A 124 0.82 -5.15 -0.20
C SER A 124 1.74 -6.09 -0.98
N GLY A 125 2.71 -5.50 -1.68
CA GLY A 125 3.88 -6.21 -2.19
C GLY A 125 4.88 -6.63 -1.11
N GLY A 126 4.66 -6.22 0.15
CA GLY A 126 5.41 -6.69 1.31
C GLY A 126 5.02 -8.11 1.74
N PHE A 127 5.17 -8.41 3.03
CA PHE A 127 5.12 -9.80 3.53
C PHE A 127 4.07 -10.00 4.62
N THR A 128 3.44 -11.18 4.63
CA THR A 128 2.37 -11.58 5.56
C THR A 128 2.79 -11.41 7.02
N PHE A 129 4.06 -11.63 7.35
CA PHE A 129 4.55 -11.40 8.70
C PHE A 129 4.21 -9.99 9.23
N PHE A 130 4.33 -8.96 8.39
CA PHE A 130 4.05 -7.57 8.75
C PHE A 130 2.59 -7.22 8.49
N SER A 131 2.05 -7.59 7.32
CA SER A 131 0.68 -7.19 6.96
C SER A 131 -0.38 -7.76 7.90
N ASP A 132 -0.20 -9.00 8.39
CA ASP A 132 -1.13 -9.59 9.36
C ASP A 132 -1.11 -8.84 10.69
N ARG A 133 0.08 -8.46 11.17
CA ARG A 133 0.23 -7.68 12.41
C ARG A 133 -0.31 -6.25 12.28
N VAL A 134 -0.10 -5.61 11.13
CA VAL A 134 -0.67 -4.28 10.85
C VAL A 134 -2.19 -4.36 10.73
N ARG A 135 -2.71 -5.39 10.01
CA ARG A 135 -4.15 -5.69 9.95
C ARG A 135 -4.75 -5.81 11.35
N ASP A 136 -4.16 -6.64 12.20
CA ASP A 136 -4.68 -6.89 13.55
C ASP A 136 -4.60 -5.63 14.43
N ARG A 137 -3.50 -4.89 14.35
CA ARG A 137 -3.32 -3.62 15.08
C ARG A 137 -4.34 -2.56 14.69
N LEU A 138 -4.66 -2.44 13.40
CA LEU A 138 -5.61 -1.45 12.88
C LEU A 138 -7.05 -2.00 12.81
N GLY A 139 -7.24 -3.29 13.04
CA GLY A 139 -8.53 -3.97 12.90
C GLY A 139 -9.04 -3.97 11.46
N ILE A 140 -8.17 -4.09 10.47
CA ILE A 140 -8.51 -4.15 9.05
C ILE A 140 -9.22 -5.48 8.75
N ASP A 141 -10.23 -5.46 7.87
CA ASP A 141 -11.08 -6.64 7.62
C ASP A 141 -10.41 -7.69 6.73
N PHE A 142 -9.67 -7.27 5.69
CA PHE A 142 -9.07 -8.16 4.70
C PHE A 142 -7.61 -7.82 4.47
N THR A 143 -6.78 -8.84 4.13
CA THR A 143 -5.39 -8.60 3.74
C THR A 143 -4.92 -9.58 2.68
N ARG A 144 -3.98 -9.15 1.82
CA ARG A 144 -3.22 -9.98 0.88
C ARG A 144 -1.81 -9.44 0.71
N SER A 145 -0.82 -10.32 0.85
CA SER A 145 0.60 -10.00 0.66
C SER A 145 1.41 -11.27 0.39
N ASN A 146 2.70 -11.14 0.10
CA ASN A 146 3.58 -12.26 -0.19
C ASN A 146 3.95 -13.04 1.08
N VAL A 147 4.29 -14.31 0.92
CA VAL A 147 4.75 -15.18 2.00
C VAL A 147 6.24 -15.46 1.82
N LEU A 148 7.08 -15.06 2.78
CA LEU A 148 8.49 -15.43 2.80
C LEU A 148 8.65 -16.92 3.13
N GLU A 149 9.50 -17.62 2.39
CA GLU A 149 9.84 -19.00 2.70
C GLU A 149 10.88 -19.05 3.83
N ILE A 150 10.55 -19.80 4.89
CA ILE A 150 11.41 -20.01 6.06
C ILE A 150 11.65 -21.51 6.19
N VAL A 151 12.92 -21.91 6.27
CA VAL A 151 13.35 -23.29 6.52
C VAL A 151 14.41 -23.24 7.62
N ASP A 152 14.33 -24.15 8.57
CA ASP A 152 15.26 -24.27 9.71
C ASP A 152 15.50 -22.94 10.44
N GLY A 153 14.45 -22.12 10.58
CA GLY A 153 14.50 -20.84 11.29
C GLY A 153 15.20 -19.71 10.53
N ALA A 154 15.48 -19.86 9.23
CA ALA A 154 16.10 -18.85 8.40
C ALA A 154 15.31 -18.61 7.10
N LEU A 155 15.37 -17.37 6.58
CA LEU A 155 14.85 -17.03 5.27
C LEU A 155 15.62 -17.75 4.18
N THR A 156 14.92 -18.37 3.23
CA THR A 156 15.57 -19.06 2.09
C THR A 156 15.97 -18.11 0.97
N GLY A 157 15.50 -16.86 1.03
CA GLY A 157 15.62 -15.89 -0.07
C GLY A 157 14.57 -16.11 -1.17
N ARG A 158 13.46 -16.80 -0.86
CA ARG A 158 12.35 -17.05 -1.77
C ARG A 158 11.02 -16.67 -1.13
N MET A 159 10.01 -16.56 -1.95
CA MET A 159 8.61 -16.44 -1.55
C MET A 159 7.87 -17.74 -1.94
N ILE A 160 6.83 -18.06 -1.17
CA ILE A 160 5.97 -19.22 -1.42
C ILE A 160 4.79 -18.79 -2.28
N ASP A 161 4.58 -19.48 -3.40
CA ASP A 161 3.40 -19.28 -4.24
C ASP A 161 2.11 -19.54 -3.45
N GLN A 162 1.14 -18.71 -3.69
CA GLN A 162 -0.16 -18.76 -3.03
C GLN A 162 -1.23 -19.22 -4.03
N PRO A 163 -2.40 -19.72 -3.57
CA PRO A 163 -3.48 -20.09 -4.48
C PRO A 163 -3.93 -18.99 -5.44
N TRP A 164 -3.69 -17.73 -5.09
CA TRP A 164 -4.00 -16.56 -5.90
C TRP A 164 -2.87 -16.16 -6.85
N GLY A 165 -1.65 -16.64 -6.69
CA GLY A 165 -0.50 -16.34 -7.58
C GLY A 165 0.84 -16.36 -6.86
N ASP A 166 1.87 -15.92 -7.57
CA ASP A 166 3.26 -15.94 -7.11
C ASP A 166 3.68 -14.69 -6.32
N ILE A 167 3.29 -13.51 -6.80
CA ILE A 167 3.68 -12.22 -6.20
C ILE A 167 2.52 -11.24 -6.26
N CYS A 168 2.27 -10.55 -5.15
CA CYS A 168 1.32 -9.47 -5.03
C CYS A 168 1.88 -8.20 -5.70
N ASP A 169 1.77 -8.13 -7.02
CA ASP A 169 2.12 -6.99 -7.86
C ASP A 169 0.91 -6.06 -8.07
N GLY A 170 1.04 -5.08 -8.96
CA GLY A 170 -0.05 -4.15 -9.26
C GLY A 170 -1.29 -4.82 -9.87
N THR A 171 -1.11 -5.88 -10.66
CA THR A 171 -2.22 -6.68 -11.21
C THR A 171 -2.97 -7.40 -10.10
N GLU A 172 -2.23 -7.99 -9.17
CA GLU A 172 -2.79 -8.68 -8.02
C GLU A 172 -3.48 -7.72 -7.04
N LYS A 173 -2.90 -6.54 -6.80
CA LYS A 173 -3.55 -5.50 -5.98
C LYS A 173 -4.91 -5.09 -6.57
N ARG A 174 -4.96 -4.85 -7.88
CA ARG A 174 -6.21 -4.57 -8.59
C ARG A 174 -7.20 -5.74 -8.48
N ARG A 175 -6.73 -6.97 -8.68
CA ARG A 175 -7.57 -8.17 -8.60
C ARG A 175 -8.19 -8.32 -7.20
N MET A 176 -7.39 -8.18 -6.14
CA MET A 176 -7.87 -8.28 -4.76
C MET A 176 -8.93 -7.22 -4.43
N LEU A 177 -8.75 -5.96 -4.90
CA LEU A 177 -9.78 -4.93 -4.74
C LEU A 177 -11.08 -5.35 -5.41
N LEU A 178 -11.04 -5.82 -6.67
CA LEU A 178 -12.23 -6.21 -7.42
C LEU A 178 -12.91 -7.45 -6.81
N GLU A 179 -12.15 -8.46 -6.40
CA GLU A 179 -12.67 -9.65 -5.70
C GLU A 179 -13.35 -9.26 -4.38
N THR A 180 -12.74 -8.34 -3.62
CA THR A 180 -13.33 -7.86 -2.36
C THR A 180 -14.61 -7.07 -2.62
N CYS A 181 -14.62 -6.19 -3.61
CA CYS A 181 -15.85 -5.48 -4.02
C CYS A 181 -16.97 -6.46 -4.39
N ALA A 182 -16.66 -7.46 -5.22
CA ALA A 182 -17.63 -8.48 -5.64
C ALA A 182 -18.17 -9.29 -4.45
N ALA A 183 -17.29 -9.70 -3.53
CA ALA A 183 -17.68 -10.44 -2.33
C ALA A 183 -18.58 -9.61 -1.38
N LEU A 184 -18.42 -8.29 -1.37
CA LEU A 184 -19.21 -7.36 -0.57
C LEU A 184 -20.48 -6.88 -1.28
N GLY A 185 -20.66 -7.20 -2.56
CA GLY A 185 -21.78 -6.72 -3.38
C GLY A 185 -21.75 -5.22 -3.65
N ILE A 186 -20.55 -4.63 -3.75
CA ILE A 186 -20.35 -3.19 -4.03
C ILE A 186 -19.66 -2.99 -5.37
N GLU A 187 -20.04 -1.91 -6.06
CA GLU A 187 -19.36 -1.50 -7.29
C GLU A 187 -17.95 -0.95 -6.97
N PRO A 188 -16.92 -1.22 -7.80
CA PRO A 188 -15.57 -0.69 -7.59
C PRO A 188 -15.51 0.84 -7.49
N GLN A 189 -16.44 1.55 -8.14
CA GLN A 189 -16.60 2.99 -8.04
C GLN A 189 -16.96 3.48 -6.63
N ARG A 190 -17.38 2.57 -5.76
CA ARG A 190 -17.59 2.82 -4.33
C ARG A 190 -16.41 2.38 -3.46
N ALA A 191 -15.24 2.18 -4.06
CA ALA A 191 -14.01 1.93 -3.34
C ALA A 191 -13.10 3.17 -3.34
N ILE A 192 -12.37 3.36 -2.24
CA ILE A 192 -11.23 4.27 -2.11
C ILE A 192 -9.97 3.43 -2.18
N ALA A 193 -8.98 3.80 -3.00
CA ALA A 193 -7.70 3.12 -3.06
C ALA A 193 -6.56 4.10 -2.78
N ILE A 194 -5.69 3.74 -1.83
CA ILE A 194 -4.64 4.60 -1.28
C ILE A 194 -3.29 3.92 -1.43
N GLY A 195 -2.30 4.62 -2.00
CA GLY A 195 -0.94 4.11 -2.18
C GLY A 195 0.06 5.21 -2.52
N ASP A 196 1.34 4.84 -2.63
CA ASP A 196 2.45 5.76 -2.94
C ASP A 196 3.23 5.35 -4.19
N GLY A 197 3.17 4.07 -4.57
CA GLY A 197 4.02 3.43 -5.57
C GLY A 197 3.35 3.16 -6.93
N ALA A 198 4.15 2.97 -7.97
CA ALA A 198 3.63 2.67 -9.31
C ALA A 198 2.85 1.34 -9.38
N ASN A 199 3.15 0.41 -8.47
CA ASN A 199 2.42 -0.85 -8.30
C ASN A 199 1.00 -0.66 -7.72
N ASP A 200 0.66 0.54 -7.19
CA ASP A 200 -0.69 0.85 -6.72
C ASP A 200 -1.60 1.39 -7.83
N LEU A 201 -1.02 1.92 -8.89
CA LEU A 201 -1.77 2.53 -10.00
C LEU A 201 -2.89 1.64 -10.58
N PRO A 202 -2.68 0.31 -10.81
CA PRO A 202 -3.76 -0.55 -11.30
C PRO A 202 -4.93 -0.68 -10.32
N MET A 203 -4.67 -0.72 -9.01
CA MET A 203 -5.69 -0.74 -7.97
C MET A 203 -6.39 0.62 -7.89
N MET A 204 -5.62 1.71 -7.87
CA MET A 204 -6.14 3.08 -7.82
C MET A 204 -7.02 3.41 -9.02
N ALA A 205 -6.65 2.95 -10.22
CA ALA A 205 -7.42 3.16 -11.45
C ALA A 205 -8.76 2.37 -11.47
N ALA A 206 -8.88 1.31 -10.68
CA ALA A 206 -10.10 0.51 -10.58
C ALA A 206 -11.08 1.08 -9.54
N ALA A 207 -10.61 1.90 -8.60
CA ALA A 207 -11.42 2.49 -7.54
C ALA A 207 -12.12 3.79 -7.99
N GLY A 208 -13.20 4.16 -7.31
CA GLY A 208 -13.90 5.43 -7.57
C GLY A 208 -13.16 6.65 -7.03
N LEU A 209 -12.35 6.48 -5.98
CA LEU A 209 -11.49 7.54 -5.45
C LEU A 209 -10.06 7.02 -5.28
N SER A 210 -9.14 7.56 -6.05
CA SER A 210 -7.70 7.26 -5.94
C SER A 210 -6.99 8.32 -5.10
N VAL A 211 -6.15 7.86 -4.17
CA VAL A 211 -5.44 8.72 -3.22
C VAL A 211 -3.94 8.40 -3.24
N ALA A 212 -3.14 9.39 -3.56
CA ALA A 212 -1.68 9.33 -3.51
C ALA A 212 -1.21 9.91 -2.17
N TYR A 213 -0.50 9.12 -1.37
CA TYR A 213 0.03 9.55 -0.08
C TYR A 213 1.56 9.68 -0.16
N HIS A 214 2.10 10.89 -0.02
CA HIS A 214 3.53 11.21 -0.15
C HIS A 214 4.19 10.50 -1.34
N ALA A 215 3.41 10.40 -2.43
CA ALA A 215 3.67 9.49 -3.53
C ALA A 215 4.73 9.99 -4.51
N LYS A 216 5.29 9.06 -5.26
CA LYS A 216 6.17 9.36 -6.38
C LYS A 216 5.43 10.20 -7.44
N PRO A 217 6.14 11.08 -8.19
CA PRO A 217 5.50 12.07 -9.08
C PRO A 217 4.48 11.50 -10.06
N ARG A 218 4.75 10.30 -10.62
CA ARG A 218 3.84 9.62 -11.55
C ARG A 218 2.53 9.20 -10.87
N VAL A 219 2.61 8.70 -9.64
CA VAL A 219 1.43 8.26 -8.87
C VAL A 219 0.65 9.48 -8.40
N ARG A 220 1.34 10.50 -7.88
CA ARG A 220 0.75 11.79 -7.52
C ARG A 220 -0.05 12.41 -8.66
N ALA A 221 0.49 12.40 -9.87
CA ALA A 221 -0.16 12.99 -11.05
C ALA A 221 -1.39 12.22 -11.52
N ALA A 222 -1.43 10.89 -11.27
CA ALA A 222 -2.53 10.02 -11.70
C ALA A 222 -3.70 9.96 -10.70
N ALA A 223 -3.50 10.40 -9.45
CA ALA A 223 -4.49 10.28 -8.39
C ALA A 223 -5.49 11.44 -8.38
N ALA A 224 -6.74 11.14 -8.00
CA ALA A 224 -7.78 12.15 -7.80
C ALA A 224 -7.52 13.01 -6.55
N VAL A 225 -6.85 12.46 -5.54
CA VAL A 225 -6.41 13.17 -4.34
C VAL A 225 -4.93 12.93 -4.14
N ALA A 226 -4.15 13.97 -3.87
CA ALA A 226 -2.75 13.87 -3.47
C ALA A 226 -2.55 14.53 -2.10
N ILE A 227 -2.00 13.77 -1.16
CA ILE A 227 -1.56 14.22 0.16
C ILE A 227 -0.04 14.34 0.09
N ASP A 228 0.45 15.56 -0.16
CA ASP A 228 1.88 15.84 -0.32
C ASP A 228 2.56 16.16 1.03
N SER A 229 1.76 16.47 2.07
CA SER A 229 2.24 16.74 3.41
C SER A 229 1.20 16.38 4.48
N GLY A 230 1.65 16.10 5.69
CA GLY A 230 0.78 15.73 6.82
C GLY A 230 0.45 14.24 6.85
N GLY A 231 -0.52 13.83 7.67
CA GLY A 231 -0.90 12.44 7.87
C GLY A 231 -1.93 11.93 6.87
N LEU A 232 -2.12 10.61 6.84
CA LEU A 232 -3.14 9.94 6.03
C LEU A 232 -4.57 10.45 6.32
N ASP A 233 -4.82 10.85 7.56
CA ASP A 233 -6.12 11.38 7.99
C ASP A 233 -6.49 12.72 7.34
N ARG A 234 -5.57 13.37 6.61
CA ARG A 234 -5.91 14.52 5.76
C ARG A 234 -6.89 14.19 4.63
N LEU A 235 -7.02 12.91 4.27
CA LEU A 235 -8.10 12.49 3.40
C LEU A 235 -9.49 12.90 3.95
N LEU A 236 -9.65 12.97 5.28
CA LEU A 236 -10.90 13.37 5.92
C LEU A 236 -11.27 14.85 5.70
N ASP A 237 -10.33 15.67 5.19
CA ASP A 237 -10.64 17.03 4.73
C ASP A 237 -11.32 17.03 3.35
N VAL A 238 -11.20 15.92 2.60
CA VAL A 238 -11.81 15.71 1.27
C VAL A 238 -13.10 14.89 1.39
N VAL A 239 -13.08 13.81 2.22
CA VAL A 239 -14.24 12.97 2.49
C VAL A 239 -14.75 13.21 3.91
N ARG A 240 -16.07 13.30 4.09
CA ARG A 240 -16.68 13.53 5.41
C ARG A 240 -17.70 12.45 5.75
N ALA A 241 -17.77 12.11 7.05
CA ALA A 241 -18.80 11.22 7.60
C ALA A 241 -20.21 11.79 7.42
#